data_10862890b2999fd71180a158d9737788
#
_entry.id   10862890b2999fd71180a158d9737788
#
_cell.length_a   1.000
_cell.length_b   1.000
_cell.length_c   1.000
_cell.angle_alpha   90.00
_cell.angle_beta   90.00
_cell.angle_gamma   90.00
#
_symmetry.space_group_name_H-M   'P 1'
#
loop_
_entity.id
_entity.type
_entity.pdbx_description
1 polymer ?
#
loop_
_entity_poly.entity_id
_entity_poly.type
_entity_poly.pdbx_seq_one_letter_code
_entity_poly.pdbx_strand_id
1 'polypeptide(L)'
;MLKLTILGSGTSCGIPVIGCDCPVCTSTDPRDKRLRTSALIETGEGGTILIDCGPDFRQQMLRLPRAVRPDAVLLTHKHHDHVGGIDDLRPFGWPDAVQIYADEDCADDVRSRFPYSFVENKYPGVPNLELHTLHPLQSCRIAGTEVLPLPVMHGKLPILGFRIGGLVYITDISALPPEAVPYASGASILVLGALRHKPHHSHETVEEACALAQRLQARDTYLIHMCHDM
;
A
#
# COMPACT_ATOMS: atom_id res chain seq x y z
N MET A 1 9.97 5.64 17.77
CA MET A 1 9.06 6.58 17.07
C MET A 1 8.83 6.02 15.66
N LEU A 2 7.60 5.99 15.15
CA LEU A 2 7.29 5.53 13.80
C LEU A 2 7.50 6.70 12.82
N LYS A 3 8.14 6.42 11.66
CA LYS A 3 8.27 7.38 10.55
C LYS A 3 7.58 6.82 9.33
N LEU A 4 6.64 7.58 8.76
CA LEU A 4 5.93 7.26 7.52
C LEU A 4 6.51 8.10 6.38
N THR A 5 6.82 7.44 5.27
CA THR A 5 7.18 8.09 4.00
C THR A 5 6.20 7.62 2.92
N ILE A 6 5.42 8.53 2.36
CA ILE A 6 4.56 8.24 1.19
C ILE A 6 5.46 8.17 -0.05
N LEU A 7 5.53 7.02 -0.68
CA LEU A 7 6.34 6.77 -1.87
C LEU A 7 5.59 7.13 -3.16
N GLY A 8 4.27 7.03 -3.11
CA GLY A 8 3.36 7.42 -4.17
C GLY A 8 1.96 7.66 -3.63
N SER A 9 1.27 8.64 -4.18
CA SER A 9 -0.09 9.03 -3.77
C SER A 9 -1.08 9.03 -4.95
N GLY A 10 -0.64 8.58 -6.14
CA GLY A 10 -1.48 8.51 -7.33
C GLY A 10 -2.27 7.21 -7.40
N THR A 11 -3.38 7.25 -8.12
CA THR A 11 -4.24 6.12 -8.45
C THR A 11 -3.57 5.11 -9.41
N SER A 12 -4.26 4.08 -9.81
CA SER A 12 -3.78 2.94 -10.62
C SER A 12 -3.07 3.32 -11.92
N CYS A 13 -3.40 4.44 -12.54
CA CYS A 13 -2.73 4.93 -13.75
C CYS A 13 -1.48 5.76 -13.46
N GLY A 14 -1.25 6.17 -12.21
CA GLY A 14 -0.28 7.21 -11.88
C GLY A 14 -0.66 8.57 -12.47
N ILE A 15 0.06 9.63 -12.12
CA ILE A 15 -0.12 10.98 -12.67
C ILE A 15 1.26 11.49 -13.13
N PRO A 16 1.41 11.89 -14.40
CA PRO A 16 0.40 12.02 -15.48
C PRO A 16 -0.15 10.69 -15.97
N VAL A 17 -1.40 10.71 -16.43
CA VAL A 17 -2.01 9.57 -17.12
C VAL A 17 -1.52 9.55 -18.57
N ILE A 18 -1.14 8.38 -19.07
CA ILE A 18 -0.65 8.21 -20.44
C ILE A 18 -1.70 8.67 -21.45
N GLY A 19 -1.31 9.57 -22.35
CA GLY A 19 -2.20 10.10 -23.38
C GLY A 19 -3.20 11.18 -22.92
N CYS A 20 -3.11 11.64 -21.66
CA CYS A 20 -3.96 12.72 -21.13
C CYS A 20 -3.27 14.08 -21.28
N ASP A 21 -3.99 15.05 -21.80
CA ASP A 21 -3.54 16.43 -22.05
C ASP A 21 -4.18 17.48 -21.10
N CYS A 22 -4.85 17.00 -20.03
CA CYS A 22 -5.46 17.89 -19.05
C CYS A 22 -4.40 18.76 -18.32
N PRO A 23 -4.80 19.89 -17.70
CA PRO A 23 -3.86 20.80 -17.04
C PRO A 23 -2.98 20.13 -15.97
N VAL A 24 -3.48 19.13 -15.23
CA VAL A 24 -2.71 18.39 -14.22
C VAL A 24 -1.70 17.46 -14.87
N CYS A 25 -2.09 16.71 -15.90
CA CYS A 25 -1.19 15.77 -16.57
C CYS A 25 -0.07 16.47 -17.37
N THR A 26 -0.32 17.66 -17.90
CA THR A 26 0.66 18.48 -18.62
C THR A 26 1.42 19.46 -17.73
N SER A 27 1.05 19.58 -16.46
CA SER A 27 1.70 20.44 -15.48
C SER A 27 3.21 20.15 -15.35
N THR A 28 4.00 21.19 -15.14
CA THR A 28 5.43 21.07 -14.80
C THR A 28 5.69 21.07 -13.29
N ASP A 29 4.64 21.27 -12.47
CA ASP A 29 4.77 21.20 -11.01
C ASP A 29 5.07 19.74 -10.57
N PRO A 30 6.14 19.50 -9.81
CA PRO A 30 6.47 18.15 -9.31
C PRO A 30 5.40 17.56 -8.41
N ARG A 31 4.53 18.36 -7.78
CA ARG A 31 3.41 17.91 -6.96
C ARG A 31 2.32 17.20 -7.78
N ASP A 32 2.25 17.49 -9.08
CA ASP A 32 1.35 16.84 -10.04
C ASP A 32 1.94 15.57 -10.66
N LYS A 33 3.14 15.15 -10.21
CA LYS A 33 3.80 13.91 -10.66
C LYS A 33 3.70 12.85 -9.57
N ARG A 34 2.55 12.17 -9.50
CA ARG A 34 2.23 11.20 -8.45
C ARG A 34 2.44 9.78 -8.96
N LEU A 35 3.44 9.08 -8.42
CA LEU A 35 3.59 7.65 -8.61
C LEU A 35 2.43 6.90 -7.94
N ARG A 36 2.17 5.67 -8.37
CA ARG A 36 1.11 4.81 -7.81
C ARG A 36 1.29 4.61 -6.32
N THR A 37 0.18 4.39 -5.65
CA THR A 37 0.11 4.32 -4.19
C THR A 37 1.07 3.29 -3.60
N SER A 38 1.90 3.74 -2.67
CA SER A 38 2.78 2.91 -1.83
C SER A 38 3.34 3.76 -0.68
N ALA A 39 3.74 3.12 0.41
CA ALA A 39 4.32 3.78 1.57
C ALA A 39 5.45 2.95 2.20
N LEU A 40 6.41 3.63 2.81
CA LEU A 40 7.48 3.04 3.61
C LEU A 40 7.33 3.46 5.07
N ILE A 41 7.40 2.49 5.97
CA ILE A 41 7.29 2.70 7.41
C ILE A 41 8.60 2.26 8.05
N GLU A 42 9.28 3.20 8.72
CA GLU A 42 10.41 2.89 9.58
C GLU A 42 9.88 2.80 11.02
N THR A 43 9.97 1.61 11.62
CA THR A 43 9.43 1.33 12.97
C THR A 43 10.33 1.89 14.06
N GLY A 44 9.78 2.11 15.25
CA GLY A 44 10.57 2.57 16.40
C GLY A 44 11.61 1.56 16.91
N GLU A 45 11.49 0.31 16.48
CA GLU A 45 12.40 -0.80 16.81
C GLU A 45 13.47 -1.04 15.74
N GLY A 46 13.52 -0.18 14.72
CA GLY A 46 14.52 -0.23 13.65
C GLY A 46 14.13 -1.06 12.43
N GLY A 47 12.96 -1.67 12.41
CA GLY A 47 12.44 -2.40 11.25
C GLY A 47 11.87 -1.48 10.17
N THR A 48 11.80 -1.98 8.94
CA THR A 48 11.30 -1.27 7.78
C THR A 48 10.23 -2.09 7.07
N ILE A 49 9.04 -1.51 6.91
CA ILE A 49 7.90 -2.14 6.27
C ILE A 49 7.52 -1.35 5.02
N LEU A 50 7.43 -2.02 3.89
CA LEU A 50 6.84 -1.48 2.66
C LEU A 50 5.36 -1.86 2.61
N ILE A 51 4.47 -0.90 2.33
CA ILE A 51 3.07 -1.17 1.99
C ILE A 51 2.91 -1.03 0.48
N ASP A 52 2.49 -2.09 -0.15
CA ASP A 52 2.33 -2.30 -1.58
C ASP A 52 3.61 -2.12 -2.42
N CYS A 53 3.76 -2.98 -3.41
CA CYS A 53 4.90 -3.04 -4.33
C CYS A 53 4.38 -2.99 -5.76
N GLY A 54 3.88 -1.82 -6.16
CA GLY A 54 3.36 -1.55 -7.51
C GLY A 54 4.47 -1.36 -8.57
N PRO A 55 4.11 -1.14 -9.84
CA PRO A 55 5.06 -1.03 -10.96
C PRO A 55 6.07 0.13 -10.81
N ASP A 56 5.76 1.12 -9.98
CA ASP A 56 6.63 2.27 -9.73
C ASP A 56 7.65 2.02 -8.62
N PHE A 57 7.65 0.84 -7.98
CA PHE A 57 8.47 0.51 -6.82
C PHE A 57 9.95 0.86 -7.02
N ARG A 58 10.55 0.46 -8.14
CA ARG A 58 11.94 0.79 -8.44
C ARG A 58 12.19 2.30 -8.42
N GLN A 59 11.34 3.08 -9.07
CA GLN A 59 11.48 4.53 -9.11
C GLN A 59 11.24 5.18 -7.75
N GLN A 60 10.31 4.66 -6.97
CA GLN A 60 10.00 5.08 -5.60
C GLN A 60 11.21 4.91 -4.69
N MET A 61 11.85 3.73 -4.71
CA MET A 61 13.01 3.44 -3.88
C MET A 61 14.24 4.27 -4.27
N LEU A 62 14.46 4.52 -5.57
CA LEU A 62 15.56 5.35 -6.07
C LEU A 62 15.43 6.84 -5.71
N ARG A 63 14.23 7.33 -5.38
CA ARG A 63 13.99 8.71 -4.91
C ARG A 63 14.30 8.91 -3.43
N LEU A 64 14.48 7.84 -2.67
CA LEU A 64 14.81 7.94 -1.25
C LEU A 64 16.20 8.55 -1.06
N PRO A 65 16.41 9.38 -0.02
CA PRO A 65 17.69 10.05 0.23
C PRO A 65 18.81 9.09 0.61
N ARG A 66 18.48 7.85 0.96
CA ARG A 66 19.41 6.76 1.28
C ARG A 66 18.84 5.43 0.79
N ALA A 67 19.72 4.47 0.55
CA ALA A 67 19.29 3.11 0.27
C ALA A 67 18.55 2.52 1.49
N VAL A 68 17.40 1.92 1.24
CA VAL A 68 16.57 1.24 2.24
C VAL A 68 16.26 -0.16 1.75
N ARG A 69 16.42 -1.16 2.63
CA ARG A 69 15.96 -2.53 2.41
C ARG A 69 14.68 -2.73 3.23
N PRO A 70 13.55 -3.07 2.63
CA PRO A 70 12.37 -3.48 3.39
C PRO A 70 12.64 -4.81 4.12
N ASP A 71 12.35 -4.89 5.42
CA ASP A 71 12.36 -6.13 6.19
C ASP A 71 11.10 -6.95 5.92
N ALA A 72 10.01 -6.27 5.56
CA ALA A 72 8.73 -6.88 5.21
C ALA A 72 7.99 -6.04 4.17
N VAL A 73 7.16 -6.71 3.37
CA VAL A 73 6.21 -6.11 2.45
C VAL A 73 4.79 -6.51 2.87
N LEU A 74 3.93 -5.56 3.11
CA LEU A 74 2.50 -5.78 3.35
C LEU A 74 1.74 -5.47 2.07
N LEU A 75 0.98 -6.40 1.54
CA LEU A 75 0.14 -6.20 0.37
C LEU A 75 -1.31 -5.97 0.82
N THR A 76 -1.91 -4.91 0.32
CA THR A 76 -3.30 -4.58 0.61
C THR A 76 -4.25 -5.46 -0.20
N HIS A 77 -3.94 -5.68 -1.48
CA HIS A 77 -4.73 -6.52 -2.39
C HIS A 77 -3.98 -6.80 -3.71
N LYS A 78 -4.55 -7.65 -4.55
CA LYS A 78 -3.94 -8.20 -5.76
C LYS A 78 -3.96 -7.33 -7.02
N HIS A 79 -4.49 -6.10 -7.01
CA HIS A 79 -4.49 -5.26 -8.20
C HIS A 79 -3.07 -4.92 -8.64
N HIS A 80 -2.89 -4.77 -9.96
CA HIS A 80 -1.56 -4.63 -10.56
C HIS A 80 -0.76 -3.44 -10.02
N ASP A 81 -1.42 -2.34 -9.76
CA ASP A 81 -0.82 -1.13 -9.21
C ASP A 81 -0.30 -1.29 -7.76
N HIS A 82 -0.68 -2.38 -7.08
CA HIS A 82 -0.21 -2.72 -5.72
C HIS A 82 0.79 -3.90 -5.69
N VAL A 83 0.81 -4.76 -6.72
CA VAL A 83 1.67 -5.96 -6.73
C VAL A 83 2.61 -6.06 -7.94
N GLY A 84 2.41 -5.24 -8.98
CA GLY A 84 3.11 -5.38 -10.26
C GLY A 84 4.62 -5.14 -10.24
N GLY A 85 5.17 -4.60 -9.15
CA GLY A 85 6.60 -4.35 -8.96
C GLY A 85 7.33 -5.41 -8.13
N ILE A 86 6.67 -6.50 -7.75
CA ILE A 86 7.25 -7.55 -6.87
C ILE A 86 8.54 -8.15 -7.44
N ASP A 87 8.70 -8.23 -8.77
CA ASP A 87 9.95 -8.70 -9.38
C ASP A 87 11.15 -7.79 -9.08
N ASP A 88 10.91 -6.51 -8.87
CA ASP A 88 11.95 -5.54 -8.48
C ASP A 88 12.41 -5.68 -7.00
N LEU A 89 11.82 -6.58 -6.22
CA LEU A 89 12.32 -6.98 -4.90
C LEU A 89 13.58 -7.87 -4.99
N ARG A 90 13.96 -8.32 -6.17
CA ARG A 90 15.11 -9.19 -6.46
C ARG A 90 16.41 -8.77 -5.76
N PRO A 91 16.81 -7.48 -5.72
CA PRO A 91 18.05 -7.08 -5.03
C PRO A 91 18.03 -7.31 -3.52
N PHE A 92 16.84 -7.48 -2.92
CA PHE A 92 16.66 -7.64 -1.48
C PHE A 92 16.52 -9.11 -1.05
N GLY A 93 16.36 -10.03 -2.00
CA GLY A 93 16.14 -11.46 -1.75
C GLY A 93 17.42 -12.27 -1.41
N TRP A 94 18.51 -11.61 -1.04
CA TRP A 94 19.76 -12.29 -0.72
C TRP A 94 20.48 -11.62 0.48
N PRO A 95 21.01 -12.38 1.48
CA PRO A 95 20.99 -13.86 1.56
C PRO A 95 19.63 -14.44 1.92
N ASP A 96 18.75 -13.67 2.56
CA ASP A 96 17.45 -14.13 3.05
C ASP A 96 16.30 -13.73 2.11
N ALA A 97 15.23 -14.53 2.08
CA ALA A 97 14.03 -14.23 1.31
C ALA A 97 13.36 -12.93 1.78
N VAL A 98 12.80 -12.17 0.84
CA VAL A 98 11.94 -11.03 1.17
C VAL A 98 10.62 -11.56 1.74
N GLN A 99 10.28 -11.10 2.93
CA GLN A 99 9.07 -11.50 3.65
C GLN A 99 7.87 -10.70 3.14
N ILE A 100 6.90 -11.36 2.52
CA ILE A 100 5.68 -10.74 1.97
C ILE A 100 4.47 -11.25 2.73
N TYR A 101 3.62 -10.35 3.17
CA TYR A 101 2.43 -10.61 3.96
C TYR A 101 1.20 -10.12 3.20
N ALA A 102 0.23 -11.01 3.00
CA ALA A 102 -0.99 -10.73 2.25
C ALA A 102 -2.15 -11.60 2.75
N ASP A 103 -3.39 -11.30 2.39
CA ASP A 103 -4.45 -12.29 2.51
C ASP A 103 -4.25 -13.45 1.53
N GLU A 104 -5.02 -14.53 1.69
CA GLU A 104 -4.85 -15.75 0.91
C GLU A 104 -5.08 -15.51 -0.60
N ASP A 105 -6.12 -14.72 -0.95
CA ASP A 105 -6.47 -14.41 -2.35
C ASP A 105 -5.36 -13.60 -3.05
N CYS A 106 -4.78 -12.64 -2.37
CA CYS A 106 -3.65 -11.86 -2.88
C CYS A 106 -2.37 -12.72 -2.96
N ALA A 107 -2.10 -13.56 -1.96
CA ALA A 107 -0.95 -14.44 -1.96
C ALA A 107 -0.99 -15.45 -3.11
N ASP A 108 -2.16 -16.01 -3.41
CA ASP A 108 -2.36 -16.94 -4.53
C ASP A 108 -2.19 -16.25 -5.89
N ASP A 109 -2.70 -15.02 -6.02
CA ASP A 109 -2.49 -14.20 -7.22
C ASP A 109 -0.99 -13.90 -7.44
N VAL A 110 -0.26 -13.54 -6.38
CA VAL A 110 1.21 -13.32 -6.45
C VAL A 110 1.94 -14.59 -6.88
N ARG A 111 1.60 -15.76 -6.31
CA ARG A 111 2.18 -17.04 -6.74
C ARG A 111 1.91 -17.31 -8.22
N SER A 112 0.71 -17.02 -8.69
CA SER A 112 0.30 -17.21 -10.08
C SER A 112 1.04 -16.28 -11.06
N ARG A 113 1.28 -15.01 -10.66
CA ARG A 113 1.97 -14.02 -11.52
C ARG A 113 3.48 -14.22 -11.57
N PHE A 114 4.09 -14.67 -10.46
CA PHE A 114 5.54 -14.82 -10.30
C PHE A 114 5.94 -16.28 -9.99
N PRO A 115 5.46 -17.28 -10.74
CA PRO A 115 5.64 -18.70 -10.39
C PRO A 115 7.11 -19.09 -10.25
N TYR A 116 8.00 -18.47 -11.02
CA TYR A 116 9.44 -18.71 -10.98
C TYR A 116 10.10 -18.35 -9.63
N SER A 117 9.46 -17.50 -8.82
CA SER A 117 9.95 -17.11 -7.50
C SER A 117 9.61 -18.13 -6.41
N PHE A 118 8.71 -19.10 -6.69
CA PHE A 118 8.18 -20.05 -5.71
C PHE A 118 8.48 -21.52 -6.06
N VAL A 119 9.27 -21.78 -7.12
CA VAL A 119 9.72 -23.13 -7.45
C VAL A 119 10.85 -23.59 -6.54
N GLU A 120 11.00 -24.89 -6.33
CA GLU A 120 12.03 -25.47 -5.48
C GLU A 120 13.45 -25.18 -6.00
N ASN A 121 13.66 -25.35 -7.31
CA ASN A 121 14.93 -25.08 -7.98
C ASN A 121 14.86 -23.74 -8.72
N LYS A 122 15.10 -22.65 -8.01
CA LYS A 122 15.06 -21.29 -8.57
C LYS A 122 16.24 -21.06 -9.52
N TYR A 123 15.96 -20.43 -10.67
CA TYR A 123 17.04 -19.91 -11.51
C TYR A 123 17.80 -18.78 -10.79
N PRO A 124 19.15 -18.74 -10.87
CA PRO A 124 19.93 -17.65 -10.27
C PRO A 124 19.47 -16.27 -10.77
N GLY A 125 19.21 -15.36 -9.83
CA GLY A 125 18.78 -14.00 -10.14
C GLY A 125 17.27 -13.75 -10.17
N VAL A 126 16.43 -14.76 -9.92
CA VAL A 126 15.00 -14.50 -9.63
C VAL A 126 14.82 -13.96 -8.20
N PRO A 127 13.74 -13.21 -7.92
CA PRO A 127 13.47 -12.77 -6.55
C PRO A 127 13.28 -13.97 -5.63
N ASN A 128 13.94 -13.94 -4.47
CA ASN A 128 13.74 -14.92 -3.42
C ASN A 128 12.68 -14.35 -2.46
N LEU A 129 11.48 -14.92 -2.50
CA LEU A 129 10.30 -14.43 -1.81
C LEU A 129 9.73 -15.51 -0.90
N GLU A 130 9.21 -15.09 0.25
CA GLU A 130 8.44 -15.92 1.17
C GLU A 130 7.11 -15.25 1.47
N LEU A 131 6.01 -15.97 1.28
CA LEU A 131 4.64 -15.48 1.44
C LEU A 131 4.03 -15.98 2.74
N HIS A 132 3.51 -15.07 3.53
CA HIS A 132 2.81 -15.30 4.79
C HIS A 132 1.36 -14.82 4.68
N THR A 133 0.42 -15.66 5.13
CA THR A 133 -0.99 -15.31 5.10
C THR A 133 -1.38 -14.46 6.31
N LEU A 134 -2.04 -13.35 6.05
CA LEU A 134 -2.66 -12.49 7.03
C LEU A 134 -4.16 -12.77 7.12
N HIS A 135 -4.67 -12.72 8.34
CA HIS A 135 -6.11 -12.82 8.59
C HIS A 135 -6.62 -11.50 9.17
N PRO A 136 -7.74 -10.96 8.67
CA PRO A 136 -8.33 -9.73 9.21
C PRO A 136 -8.56 -9.83 10.72
N LEU A 137 -8.25 -8.76 11.44
CA LEU A 137 -8.38 -8.59 12.90
C LEU A 137 -7.55 -9.56 13.74
N GLN A 138 -6.57 -10.25 13.15
CA GLN A 138 -5.58 -11.05 13.88
C GLN A 138 -4.22 -10.35 13.85
N SER A 139 -3.80 -9.79 14.97
CA SER A 139 -2.49 -9.15 15.11
C SER A 139 -1.35 -10.14 14.91
N CYS A 140 -0.29 -9.68 14.27
CA CYS A 140 0.96 -10.42 14.15
C CYS A 140 2.16 -9.47 14.33
N ARG A 141 3.32 -10.03 14.72
CA ARG A 141 4.55 -9.26 14.86
C ARG A 141 5.36 -9.32 13.57
N ILE A 142 5.55 -8.18 12.92
CA ILE A 142 6.25 -8.05 11.63
C ILE A 142 7.31 -6.96 11.77
N ALA A 143 8.54 -7.23 11.33
CA ALA A 143 9.66 -6.27 11.41
C ALA A 143 9.79 -5.60 12.80
N GLY A 144 9.62 -6.40 13.86
CA GLY A 144 9.73 -5.96 15.25
C GLY A 144 8.49 -5.26 15.81
N THR A 145 7.48 -4.91 15.02
CA THR A 145 6.29 -4.17 15.47
C THR A 145 5.01 -5.00 15.35
N GLU A 146 3.99 -4.61 16.11
CA GLU A 146 2.66 -5.19 15.98
C GLU A 146 1.94 -4.60 14.76
N VAL A 147 1.42 -5.46 13.91
CA VAL A 147 0.59 -5.13 12.73
C VAL A 147 -0.76 -5.78 12.89
N LEU A 148 -1.82 -5.00 12.81
CA LEU A 148 -3.20 -5.47 12.79
C LEU A 148 -3.80 -5.26 11.40
N PRO A 149 -4.05 -6.33 10.62
CA PRO A 149 -4.78 -6.23 9.36
C PRO A 149 -6.24 -5.85 9.61
N LEU A 150 -6.73 -4.85 8.90
CA LEU A 150 -8.11 -4.35 8.98
C LEU A 150 -8.88 -4.81 7.74
N PRO A 151 -10.08 -5.41 7.88
CA PRO A 151 -10.92 -5.66 6.73
C PRO A 151 -11.42 -4.34 6.14
N VAL A 152 -11.33 -4.21 4.83
CA VAL A 152 -11.76 -3.06 4.04
C VAL A 152 -12.47 -3.56 2.79
N MET A 153 -13.46 -2.84 2.28
CA MET A 153 -14.12 -3.18 1.02
C MET A 153 -13.67 -2.25 -0.10
N HIS A 154 -13.30 -2.85 -1.23
CA HIS A 154 -13.02 -2.18 -2.50
C HIS A 154 -14.08 -2.61 -3.53
N GLY A 155 -15.19 -1.89 -3.59
CA GLY A 155 -16.39 -2.36 -4.27
C GLY A 155 -16.89 -3.68 -3.63
N LYS A 156 -16.78 -4.79 -4.37
CA LYS A 156 -17.13 -6.14 -3.87
C LYS A 156 -15.93 -6.95 -3.41
N LEU A 157 -14.72 -6.45 -3.64
CA LEU A 157 -13.48 -7.13 -3.28
C LEU A 157 -13.15 -6.80 -1.81
N PRO A 158 -13.03 -7.81 -0.92
CA PRO A 158 -12.41 -7.60 0.38
C PRO A 158 -10.91 -7.38 0.21
N ILE A 159 -10.37 -6.38 0.89
CA ILE A 159 -8.95 -6.03 0.88
C ILE A 159 -8.46 -5.76 2.30
N LEU A 160 -7.17 -5.55 2.49
CA LEU A 160 -6.59 -5.23 3.79
C LEU A 160 -6.19 -3.76 3.89
N GLY A 161 -6.57 -3.12 4.99
CA GLY A 161 -5.87 -1.98 5.56
C GLY A 161 -4.97 -2.45 6.70
N PHE A 162 -4.18 -1.55 7.29
CA PHE A 162 -3.25 -1.92 8.36
C PHE A 162 -3.28 -0.89 9.49
N ARG A 163 -3.31 -1.37 10.74
CA ARG A 163 -2.96 -0.56 11.91
C ARG A 163 -1.58 -0.96 12.41
N ILE A 164 -0.70 0.03 12.58
CA ILE A 164 0.66 -0.14 13.10
C ILE A 164 0.86 0.94 14.18
N GLY A 165 0.66 0.57 15.43
CA GLY A 165 0.66 1.53 16.54
C GLY A 165 -0.36 2.65 16.33
N GLY A 166 0.11 3.91 16.27
CA GLY A 166 -0.74 5.09 16.03
C GLY A 166 -1.07 5.38 14.56
N LEU A 167 -0.51 4.62 13.62
CA LEU A 167 -0.80 4.74 12.18
C LEU A 167 -1.93 3.80 11.78
N VAL A 168 -2.88 4.30 11.00
CA VAL A 168 -3.83 3.51 10.22
C VAL A 168 -3.64 3.84 8.75
N TYR A 169 -3.46 2.81 7.92
CA TYR A 169 -3.28 2.93 6.48
C TYR A 169 -4.37 2.15 5.75
N ILE A 170 -5.17 2.84 4.96
CA ILE A 170 -6.28 2.28 4.19
C ILE A 170 -6.25 2.91 2.81
N THR A 171 -6.00 2.11 1.78
CA THR A 171 -6.12 2.54 0.37
C THR A 171 -7.37 1.91 -0.26
N ASP A 172 -7.74 2.34 -1.47
CA ASP A 172 -8.75 1.70 -2.33
C ASP A 172 -10.11 1.39 -1.66
N ILE A 173 -10.45 2.18 -0.66
CA ILE A 173 -11.66 1.97 0.13
C ILE A 173 -12.92 2.42 -0.62
N SER A 174 -13.96 1.62 -0.53
CA SER A 174 -15.35 2.01 -0.83
C SER A 174 -16.26 1.90 0.40
N ALA A 175 -15.86 1.08 1.39
CA ALA A 175 -16.54 0.99 2.67
C ALA A 175 -15.63 0.40 3.74
N LEU A 176 -15.75 0.88 4.96
CA LEU A 176 -15.13 0.29 6.14
C LEU A 176 -16.16 -0.56 6.89
N PRO A 177 -15.98 -1.89 6.98
CA PRO A 177 -16.89 -2.76 7.73
C PRO A 177 -17.01 -2.33 9.20
N PRO A 178 -18.22 -2.44 9.81
CA PRO A 178 -18.45 -2.00 11.18
C PRO A 178 -17.48 -2.60 12.21
N GLU A 179 -17.08 -3.85 12.02
CA GLU A 179 -16.11 -4.55 12.88
C GLU A 179 -14.70 -3.97 12.82
N ALA A 180 -14.33 -3.30 11.73
CA ALA A 180 -13.02 -2.63 11.60
C ALA A 180 -13.00 -1.25 12.27
N VAL A 181 -14.15 -0.59 12.41
CA VAL A 181 -14.25 0.80 12.92
C VAL A 181 -13.58 0.98 14.28
N PRO A 182 -13.77 0.12 15.30
CA PRO A 182 -13.10 0.29 16.60
C PRO A 182 -11.57 0.27 16.49
N TYR A 183 -11.03 -0.53 15.57
CA TYR A 183 -9.60 -0.68 15.37
C TYR A 183 -8.99 0.41 14.47
N ALA A 184 -9.79 1.04 13.61
CA ALA A 184 -9.34 2.17 12.79
C ALA A 184 -9.45 3.52 13.53
N SER A 185 -10.27 3.60 14.60
CA SER A 185 -10.54 4.85 15.33
C SER A 185 -9.36 5.32 16.19
N GLY A 186 -9.30 6.64 16.44
CA GLY A 186 -8.33 7.28 17.32
C GLY A 186 -6.89 7.22 16.80
N ALA A 187 -6.69 7.06 15.49
CA ALA A 187 -5.36 7.06 14.90
C ALA A 187 -4.66 8.43 15.09
N SER A 188 -3.37 8.41 15.42
CA SER A 188 -2.55 9.63 15.37
C SER A 188 -2.33 10.08 13.93
N ILE A 189 -2.17 9.12 13.01
CA ILE A 189 -2.05 9.36 11.57
C ILE A 189 -2.99 8.38 10.87
N LEU A 190 -3.88 8.90 10.04
CA LEU A 190 -4.70 8.14 9.11
C LEU A 190 -4.24 8.44 7.68
N VAL A 191 -3.83 7.41 6.95
CA VAL A 191 -3.64 7.47 5.49
C VAL A 191 -4.86 6.83 4.85
N LEU A 192 -5.58 7.58 4.01
CA LEU A 192 -6.88 7.16 3.51
C LEU A 192 -7.00 7.39 2.01
N GLY A 193 -7.49 6.38 1.29
CA GLY A 193 -7.77 6.46 -0.14
C GLY A 193 -8.91 7.42 -0.43
N ALA A 194 -8.70 8.33 -1.41
CA ALA A 194 -9.71 9.27 -1.90
C ALA A 194 -9.47 9.51 -3.39
N LEU A 195 -10.30 8.93 -4.25
CA LEU A 195 -10.01 8.92 -5.68
C LEU A 195 -10.18 10.27 -6.35
N ARG A 196 -11.30 10.95 -6.10
CA ARG A 196 -11.72 12.22 -6.73
C ARG A 196 -13.00 12.78 -6.08
N HIS A 197 -13.44 13.96 -6.51
CA HIS A 197 -14.71 14.53 -6.03
C HIS A 197 -15.97 13.85 -6.61
N LYS A 198 -15.89 13.28 -7.82
CA LYS A 198 -17.02 12.58 -8.45
C LYS A 198 -17.15 11.15 -7.92
N PRO A 199 -18.37 10.65 -7.65
CA PRO A 199 -18.60 9.29 -7.17
C PRO A 199 -17.96 8.22 -8.06
N HIS A 200 -17.51 7.14 -7.42
CA HIS A 200 -16.97 5.96 -8.06
C HIS A 200 -17.54 4.70 -7.38
N HIS A 201 -17.69 3.61 -8.13
CA HIS A 201 -18.35 2.39 -7.63
C HIS A 201 -17.49 1.60 -6.62
N SER A 202 -16.19 1.83 -6.59
CA SER A 202 -15.25 1.06 -5.75
C SER A 202 -14.29 1.92 -4.92
N HIS A 203 -14.38 3.24 -4.99
CA HIS A 203 -13.54 4.16 -4.21
C HIS A 203 -14.38 5.27 -3.60
N GLU A 204 -13.98 5.73 -2.42
CA GLU A 204 -14.54 6.93 -1.81
C GLU A 204 -14.14 8.19 -2.58
N THR A 205 -15.05 9.16 -2.56
CA THR A 205 -14.77 10.55 -2.93
C THR A 205 -13.96 11.24 -1.84
N VAL A 206 -13.44 12.43 -2.14
CA VAL A 206 -12.75 13.26 -1.13
C VAL A 206 -13.69 13.58 0.03
N GLU A 207 -14.95 13.90 -0.24
CA GLU A 207 -15.96 14.24 0.76
C GLU A 207 -16.29 13.05 1.66
N GLU A 208 -16.45 11.85 1.08
CA GLU A 208 -16.69 10.60 1.82
C GLU A 208 -15.49 10.23 2.69
N ALA A 209 -14.28 10.33 2.15
CA ALA A 209 -13.05 10.08 2.89
C ALA A 209 -12.86 11.08 4.07
N CYS A 210 -13.15 12.36 3.86
CA CYS A 210 -13.13 13.36 4.93
C CYS A 210 -14.17 13.07 6.02
N ALA A 211 -15.38 12.67 5.63
CA ALA A 211 -16.43 12.29 6.58
C ALA A 211 -16.04 11.02 7.38
N LEU A 212 -15.42 10.04 6.71
CA LEU A 212 -14.90 8.84 7.38
C LEU A 212 -13.79 9.20 8.37
N ALA A 213 -12.83 10.05 7.98
CA ALA A 213 -11.75 10.49 8.85
C ALA A 213 -12.26 11.17 10.13
N GLN A 214 -13.29 12.04 10.00
CA GLN A 214 -13.96 12.66 11.15
C GLN A 214 -14.65 11.62 12.05
N ARG A 215 -15.37 10.67 11.46
CA ARG A 215 -16.03 9.58 12.20
C ARG A 215 -15.03 8.71 12.96
N LEU A 216 -13.86 8.46 12.38
CA LEU A 216 -12.78 7.70 12.99
C LEU A 216 -11.98 8.50 14.01
N GLN A 217 -12.24 9.81 14.18
CA GLN A 217 -11.55 10.69 15.12
C GLN A 217 -10.02 10.64 14.95
N ALA A 218 -9.54 10.58 13.71
CA ALA A 218 -8.13 10.65 13.41
C ALA A 218 -7.57 12.05 13.70
N ARG A 219 -6.36 12.14 14.30
CA ARG A 219 -5.74 13.44 14.58
C ARG A 219 -5.26 14.13 13.30
N ASP A 220 -4.49 13.41 12.50
CA ASP A 220 -3.97 13.89 11.21
C ASP A 220 -4.38 12.91 10.11
N THR A 221 -4.90 13.43 8.99
CA THR A 221 -5.31 12.60 7.85
C THR A 221 -4.59 13.02 6.58
N TYR A 222 -4.06 12.03 5.87
CA TYR A 222 -3.40 12.20 4.56
C TYR A 222 -4.16 11.41 3.51
N LEU A 223 -4.57 12.08 2.43
CA LEU A 223 -5.26 11.43 1.32
C LEU A 223 -4.26 10.86 0.31
N ILE A 224 -4.56 9.67 -0.19
CA ILE A 224 -3.77 8.95 -1.20
C ILE A 224 -4.69 8.35 -2.27
N HIS A 225 -4.11 7.67 -3.25
CA HIS A 225 -4.81 7.03 -4.38
C HIS A 225 -5.62 8.04 -5.23
N MET A 226 -5.09 9.24 -5.37
CA MET A 226 -5.75 10.37 -6.03
C MET A 226 -5.57 10.30 -7.55
N CYS A 227 -6.63 10.57 -8.29
CA CYS A 227 -6.56 10.77 -9.75
C CYS A 227 -6.21 12.22 -10.12
N HIS A 228 -6.22 12.54 -11.42
CA HIS A 228 -5.92 13.89 -11.92
C HIS A 228 -7.10 14.87 -11.82
N ASP A 229 -8.27 14.39 -11.44
CA ASP A 229 -9.50 15.19 -11.27
C ASP A 229 -9.70 15.65 -9.81
N MET A 230 -8.61 16.01 -9.12
CA MET A 230 -8.60 16.50 -7.75
C MET A 230 -8.63 18.01 -7.72
#